data_f4687dc5b82a157c4f8160c795dada1a
#
_entry.id   f4687dc5b82a157c4f8160c795dada1a
#
_cell.length_a   1.000
_cell.length_b   1.000
_cell.length_c   1.000
_cell.angle_alpha   90.00
_cell.angle_beta   90.00
_cell.angle_gamma   90.00
#
_symmetry.space_group_name_H-M   'P 1'
#
loop_
_entity.id
_entity.type
_entity.pdbx_description
1 polymer ?
#
loop_
_entity_poly.entity_id
_entity_poly.type
_entity_poly.pdbx_seq_one_letter_code
_entity_poly.pdbx_strand_id
1 'polypeptide(L)'
;MRRLAFLLLVLCGANSIVIARTSPEAEARTDSLTSLAASAPKVFIDCSFCDLDYIRTEITFVNYVRDRKEAQVQVLVTTQNTGSGGTEYTLTLLGLQNFTGLDDTLKYISTPSETQDEIRKGLVKVLKLGFIRYVARTPVGDNISVSFNESTKPAAAVDKWNYWVFSVSGNGFLSAQKSTTFGSLYGSLSIQRITKRLKFFSSGYVNYNESDFTIGDQNIKSISRSKGWSALAAVSIDDHWSVGGFTSVSSSTYSNTKIALGLYPAIEYDVFPYSESTRKQLRILYKLGDDYYSYNEETIFNKFSENLPKQDLSIALDLTQPWGSVSLSLEGSNYFYDFSKNRVILSTQLSLRLFEGLTLNLFGSGSMIHDQLSLPLAGATPNQILLQQKELATQYRYFVSLGLSYTFGSIYNNIVNPRFGSQGGGYTIIY
;
A
#
# COMPACT_ATOMS: atom_id res chain seq x y z
N MET A 1 20.01 -61.96 5.54
CA MET A 1 20.47 -62.72 4.38
C MET A 1 19.39 -62.63 3.30
N ARG A 2 19.60 -61.89 2.25
CA ARG A 2 19.19 -62.08 0.85
C ARG A 2 19.46 -60.75 0.13
N ARG A 3 20.53 -60.82 -0.70
CA ARG A 3 20.94 -59.77 -1.62
C ARG A 3 19.98 -59.74 -2.79
N LEU A 4 19.45 -58.57 -3.17
CA LEU A 4 18.84 -58.32 -4.46
C LEU A 4 19.82 -57.50 -5.30
N ALA A 5 20.35 -58.16 -6.34
CA ALA A 5 21.17 -57.57 -7.39
C ALA A 5 20.22 -56.84 -8.36
N PHE A 6 20.44 -55.54 -8.61
CA PHE A 6 19.83 -54.81 -9.72
C PHE A 6 20.72 -54.93 -10.95
N LEU A 7 20.17 -55.57 -11.96
CA LEU A 7 20.76 -55.75 -13.28
C LEU A 7 20.57 -54.45 -14.08
N LEU A 8 21.65 -53.74 -14.39
CA LEU A 8 21.66 -52.59 -15.30
C LEU A 8 21.83 -53.11 -16.72
N LEU A 9 20.76 -53.10 -17.51
CA LEU A 9 20.79 -53.39 -18.95
C LEU A 9 21.21 -52.09 -19.67
N VAL A 10 22.47 -52.09 -20.17
CA VAL A 10 22.97 -51.04 -21.08
C VAL A 10 22.53 -51.41 -22.48
N LEU A 11 21.51 -50.73 -22.99
CA LEU A 11 21.14 -50.74 -24.41
C LEU A 11 21.98 -49.69 -25.14
N CYS A 12 23.03 -50.11 -25.84
CA CYS A 12 23.69 -49.32 -26.86
C CYS A 12 22.77 -49.19 -28.08
N GLY A 13 21.96 -48.12 -28.10
CA GLY A 13 21.27 -47.65 -29.29
C GLY A 13 22.17 -46.73 -30.09
N ALA A 14 22.56 -47.13 -31.31
CA ALA A 14 23.22 -46.26 -32.26
C ALA A 14 22.26 -45.08 -32.65
N ASN A 15 22.41 -43.93 -32.02
CA ASN A 15 21.75 -42.70 -32.43
C ASN A 15 22.45 -42.14 -33.68
N SER A 16 21.85 -42.31 -34.84
CA SER A 16 22.15 -41.52 -36.02
C SER A 16 21.79 -40.07 -35.73
N ILE A 17 22.78 -39.22 -35.51
CA ILE A 17 22.59 -37.78 -35.40
C ILE A 17 22.17 -37.28 -36.78
N VAL A 18 20.87 -37.08 -36.99
CA VAL A 18 20.36 -36.30 -38.12
C VAL A 18 20.69 -34.84 -37.81
N ILE A 19 21.78 -34.35 -38.36
CA ILE A 19 22.07 -32.93 -38.41
C ILE A 19 21.05 -32.32 -39.39
N ALA A 20 19.94 -31.82 -38.88
CA ALA A 20 19.02 -30.98 -39.65
C ALA A 20 19.80 -29.72 -40.04
N ARG A 21 20.27 -29.65 -41.30
CA ARG A 21 20.77 -28.40 -41.88
C ARG A 21 19.58 -27.44 -41.96
N THR A 22 19.56 -26.44 -41.10
CA THR A 22 18.67 -25.29 -41.25
C THR A 22 18.94 -24.61 -42.59
N SER A 23 17.91 -24.31 -43.35
CA SER A 23 18.07 -23.59 -44.62
C SER A 23 18.62 -22.21 -44.37
N PRO A 24 19.47 -21.62 -45.25
CA PRO A 24 20.01 -20.27 -45.10
C PRO A 24 18.91 -19.20 -44.92
N GLU A 25 17.72 -19.43 -45.47
CA GLU A 25 16.56 -18.56 -45.29
C GLU A 25 15.97 -18.58 -43.85
N ALA A 26 16.06 -19.74 -43.16
CA ALA A 26 15.61 -19.87 -41.79
C ALA A 26 16.59 -19.18 -40.81
N GLU A 27 17.90 -19.26 -41.06
CA GLU A 27 18.91 -18.56 -40.30
C GLU A 27 18.82 -17.04 -40.50
N ALA A 28 18.68 -16.55 -41.75
CA ALA A 28 18.53 -15.14 -42.05
C ALA A 28 17.24 -14.55 -41.45
N ARG A 29 16.15 -15.32 -41.41
CA ARG A 29 14.89 -14.89 -40.76
C ARG A 29 15.03 -14.84 -39.23
N THR A 30 15.74 -15.79 -38.64
CA THR A 30 15.98 -15.82 -37.20
C THR A 30 16.90 -14.65 -36.78
N ASP A 31 17.94 -14.36 -37.54
CA ASP A 31 18.84 -13.23 -37.29
C ASP A 31 18.12 -11.87 -37.44
N SER A 32 17.26 -11.74 -38.45
CA SER A 32 16.43 -10.54 -38.64
C SER A 32 15.44 -10.31 -37.50
N LEU A 33 14.77 -11.35 -37.01
CA LEU A 33 13.84 -11.25 -35.87
C LEU A 33 14.58 -10.95 -34.56
N THR A 34 15.77 -11.52 -34.38
CA THR A 34 16.59 -11.26 -33.18
C THR A 34 17.11 -9.85 -33.18
N SER A 35 17.54 -9.31 -34.34
CA SER A 35 18.00 -7.92 -34.46
C SER A 35 16.86 -6.91 -34.26
N LEU A 36 15.67 -7.22 -34.74
CA LEU A 36 14.48 -6.40 -34.56
C LEU A 36 14.06 -6.34 -33.07
N ALA A 37 14.01 -7.49 -32.40
CA ALA A 37 13.72 -7.55 -30.99
C ALA A 37 14.76 -6.79 -30.15
N ALA A 38 16.03 -6.83 -30.53
CA ALA A 38 17.10 -6.07 -29.87
C ALA A 38 16.94 -4.54 -30.01
N SER A 39 16.25 -4.08 -31.07
CA SER A 39 16.01 -2.66 -31.33
C SER A 39 14.80 -2.09 -30.57
N ALA A 40 14.00 -2.94 -29.91
CA ALA A 40 12.85 -2.52 -29.12
C ALA A 40 13.29 -1.69 -27.91
N PRO A 41 12.51 -0.65 -27.51
CA PRO A 41 12.84 0.22 -26.39
C PRO A 41 13.02 -0.57 -25.10
N LYS A 42 14.06 -0.23 -24.32
CA LYS A 42 14.29 -0.79 -22.98
C LYS A 42 13.43 -0.05 -21.97
N VAL A 43 12.55 -0.77 -21.29
CA VAL A 43 11.54 -0.20 -20.39
C VAL A 43 11.77 -0.70 -18.96
N PHE A 44 11.75 0.21 -18.00
CA PHE A 44 11.70 -0.08 -16.57
C PHE A 44 10.34 0.34 -16.02
N ILE A 45 9.58 -0.60 -15.41
CA ILE A 45 8.29 -0.32 -14.78
C ILE A 45 8.48 -0.24 -13.26
N ASP A 46 8.23 0.93 -12.73
CA ASP A 46 8.28 1.22 -11.30
C ASP A 46 6.88 1.15 -10.71
N CYS A 47 6.47 -0.04 -10.34
CA CYS A 47 5.16 -0.33 -9.79
C CYS A 47 5.25 -1.56 -8.88
N SER A 48 5.02 -1.36 -7.57
CA SER A 48 5.11 -2.44 -6.59
C SER A 48 3.87 -3.33 -6.51
N PHE A 49 2.74 -2.87 -7.03
CA PHE A 49 1.45 -3.57 -6.99
C PHE A 49 0.99 -4.10 -8.35
N CYS A 50 1.72 -3.79 -9.44
CA CYS A 50 1.37 -4.24 -10.79
C CYS A 50 1.69 -5.73 -10.98
N ASP A 51 0.82 -6.43 -11.72
CA ASP A 51 1.10 -7.77 -12.24
C ASP A 51 2.11 -7.68 -13.40
N LEU A 52 3.40 -7.62 -13.05
CA LEU A 52 4.48 -7.45 -14.03
C LEU A 52 4.58 -8.63 -14.99
N ASP A 53 4.25 -9.84 -14.56
CA ASP A 53 4.31 -11.02 -15.42
C ASP A 53 3.19 -10.99 -16.46
N TYR A 54 2.01 -10.53 -16.08
CA TYR A 54 0.93 -10.29 -17.02
C TYR A 54 1.28 -9.19 -18.02
N ILE A 55 1.86 -8.08 -17.55
CA ILE A 55 2.29 -6.98 -18.42
C ILE A 55 3.31 -7.46 -19.45
N ARG A 56 4.32 -8.24 -19.04
CA ARG A 56 5.36 -8.80 -19.93
C ARG A 56 4.78 -9.74 -20.96
N THR A 57 3.79 -10.53 -20.58
CA THR A 57 3.11 -11.47 -21.49
C THR A 57 2.27 -10.73 -22.54
N GLU A 58 1.60 -9.66 -22.12
CA GLU A 58 0.67 -8.90 -22.97
C GLU A 58 1.34 -7.84 -23.84
N ILE A 59 2.51 -7.33 -23.44
CA ILE A 59 3.26 -6.30 -24.15
C ILE A 59 4.63 -6.83 -24.51
N THR A 60 4.75 -7.39 -25.72
CA THR A 60 5.94 -8.10 -26.18
C THR A 60 6.84 -7.27 -27.10
N PHE A 61 6.43 -6.05 -27.44
CA PHE A 61 7.12 -5.17 -28.38
C PHE A 61 8.07 -4.16 -27.69
N VAL A 62 8.41 -4.39 -26.44
CA VAL A 62 9.42 -3.67 -25.66
C VAL A 62 10.33 -4.64 -24.93
N ASN A 63 11.51 -4.20 -24.52
CA ASN A 63 12.45 -4.96 -23.70
C ASN A 63 12.38 -4.51 -22.25
N TYR A 64 11.99 -5.40 -21.33
CA TYR A 64 11.95 -5.08 -19.92
C TYR A 64 13.33 -5.20 -19.29
N VAL A 65 13.74 -4.16 -18.59
CA VAL A 65 14.98 -4.15 -17.80
C VAL A 65 14.64 -4.02 -16.31
N ARG A 66 15.50 -4.58 -15.46
CA ARG A 66 15.28 -4.58 -14.02
C ARG A 66 15.80 -3.33 -13.32
N ASP A 67 16.66 -2.56 -13.99
CA ASP A 67 17.25 -1.34 -13.43
C ASP A 67 16.93 -0.14 -14.31
N ARG A 68 16.59 0.97 -13.67
CA ARG A 68 16.26 2.24 -14.31
C ARG A 68 17.41 2.77 -15.16
N LYS A 69 18.65 2.58 -14.73
CA LYS A 69 19.83 3.10 -15.44
C LYS A 69 20.03 2.46 -16.81
N GLU A 70 19.52 1.25 -16.99
CA GLU A 70 19.53 0.53 -18.26
C GLU A 70 18.32 0.88 -19.16
N ALA A 71 17.34 1.58 -18.60
CA ALA A 71 16.11 1.89 -19.29
C ALA A 71 16.26 3.09 -20.24
N GLN A 72 15.55 3.04 -21.35
CA GLN A 72 15.29 4.17 -22.25
C GLN A 72 13.95 4.82 -21.95
N VAL A 73 13.04 4.10 -21.29
CA VAL A 73 11.76 4.61 -20.81
C VAL A 73 11.53 4.08 -19.38
N GLN A 74 11.30 4.98 -18.45
CA GLN A 74 10.84 4.63 -17.10
C GLN A 74 9.35 4.90 -16.99
N VAL A 75 8.59 3.92 -16.54
CA VAL A 75 7.18 4.11 -16.18
C VAL A 75 7.07 4.16 -14.66
N LEU A 76 6.70 5.31 -14.12
CA LEU A 76 6.41 5.49 -12.70
C LEU A 76 4.89 5.45 -12.51
N VAL A 77 4.38 4.48 -11.75
CA VAL A 77 2.95 4.34 -11.47
C VAL A 77 2.66 4.81 -10.05
N THR A 78 1.81 5.83 -9.93
CA THR A 78 1.30 6.32 -8.65
C THR A 78 -0.21 6.13 -8.59
N THR A 79 -0.75 6.00 -7.38
CA THR A 79 -2.18 5.78 -7.16
C THR A 79 -2.78 6.84 -6.25
N GLN A 80 -4.06 7.14 -6.50
CA GLN A 80 -4.87 8.01 -5.66
C GLN A 80 -6.30 7.47 -5.59
N ASN A 81 -6.89 7.45 -4.40
CA ASN A 81 -8.29 7.06 -4.25
C ASN A 81 -9.21 8.10 -4.88
N THR A 82 -10.18 7.63 -5.66
CA THR A 82 -11.20 8.50 -6.24
C THR A 82 -12.33 8.74 -5.26
N GLY A 83 -13.08 9.80 -5.47
CA GLY A 83 -14.27 10.12 -4.68
C GLY A 83 -15.38 9.08 -4.76
N SER A 84 -15.36 8.24 -5.79
CA SER A 84 -16.31 7.13 -5.97
C SER A 84 -15.85 5.81 -5.34
N GLY A 85 -14.74 5.81 -4.60
CA GLY A 85 -14.19 4.61 -3.94
C GLY A 85 -13.35 3.72 -4.82
N GLY A 86 -13.11 4.10 -6.10
CA GLY A 86 -12.14 3.46 -6.99
C GLY A 86 -10.73 4.01 -6.81
N THR A 87 -9.84 3.66 -7.73
CA THR A 87 -8.45 4.11 -7.73
C THR A 87 -8.08 4.74 -9.07
N GLU A 88 -7.54 5.95 -9.05
CA GLU A 88 -6.86 6.55 -10.18
C GLU A 88 -5.41 6.09 -10.17
N TYR A 89 -4.98 5.49 -11.26
CA TYR A 89 -3.59 5.11 -11.55
C TYR A 89 -3.01 6.14 -12.51
N THR A 90 -1.99 6.86 -12.06
CA THR A 90 -1.25 7.81 -12.89
C THR A 90 0.05 7.16 -13.36
N LEU A 91 0.17 6.93 -14.67
CA LEU A 91 1.32 6.33 -15.32
C LEU A 91 2.16 7.46 -15.93
N THR A 92 3.25 7.82 -15.29
CA THR A 92 4.21 8.81 -15.80
C THR A 92 5.30 8.09 -16.57
N LEU A 93 5.34 8.27 -17.88
CA LEU A 93 6.37 7.73 -18.76
C LEU A 93 7.46 8.80 -18.91
N LEU A 94 8.67 8.48 -18.47
CA LEU A 94 9.84 9.36 -18.53
C LEU A 94 10.81 8.85 -19.60
N GLY A 95 11.05 9.67 -20.62
CA GLY A 95 12.05 9.37 -21.64
C GLY A 95 13.47 9.55 -21.10
N LEU A 96 14.28 8.51 -21.25
CA LEU A 96 15.68 8.47 -20.81
C LEU A 96 16.58 8.21 -22.02
N GLN A 97 17.87 8.46 -21.88
CA GLN A 97 18.87 8.24 -22.94
C GLN A 97 18.42 8.85 -24.28
N ASN A 98 18.15 8.02 -25.30
CA ASN A 98 17.76 8.46 -26.65
C ASN A 98 16.36 9.09 -26.71
N PHE A 99 15.54 8.92 -25.65
CA PHE A 99 14.19 9.46 -25.54
C PHE A 99 14.10 10.62 -24.53
N THR A 100 15.22 11.18 -24.08
CA THR A 100 15.26 12.31 -23.15
C THR A 100 14.36 13.45 -23.62
N GLY A 101 13.49 13.95 -22.73
CA GLY A 101 12.50 15.00 -23.02
C GLY A 101 11.21 14.52 -23.72
N LEU A 102 11.09 13.22 -23.98
CA LEU A 102 9.87 12.62 -24.50
C LEU A 102 9.06 12.04 -23.32
N ASP A 103 8.54 12.91 -22.50
CA ASP A 103 7.71 12.50 -21.34
C ASP A 103 6.22 12.48 -21.69
N ASP A 104 5.48 11.63 -20.98
CA ASP A 104 4.02 11.54 -21.11
C ASP A 104 3.40 11.13 -19.78
N THR A 105 2.11 11.46 -19.59
CA THR A 105 1.36 11.05 -18.41
C THR A 105 -0.02 10.57 -18.84
N LEU A 106 -0.30 9.31 -18.56
CA LEU A 106 -1.57 8.66 -18.84
C LEU A 106 -2.24 8.25 -17.54
N LYS A 107 -3.57 8.15 -17.57
CA LYS A 107 -4.36 7.77 -16.41
C LYS A 107 -5.26 6.59 -16.72
N TYR A 108 -5.41 5.72 -15.76
CA TYR A 108 -6.44 4.69 -15.71
C TYR A 108 -7.24 4.86 -14.42
N ILE A 109 -8.55 4.82 -14.48
CA ILE A 109 -9.42 4.94 -13.30
C ILE A 109 -10.22 3.65 -13.19
N SER A 110 -9.99 2.91 -12.11
CA SER A 110 -10.79 1.73 -11.78
C SER A 110 -12.04 2.12 -10.99
N THR A 111 -13.08 1.32 -11.12
CA THR A 111 -14.26 1.39 -10.25
C THR A 111 -14.05 0.52 -8.99
N PRO A 112 -14.81 0.73 -7.90
CA PRO A 112 -14.70 -0.11 -6.70
C PRO A 112 -15.05 -1.58 -6.93
N SER A 113 -15.82 -1.88 -7.98
CA SER A 113 -16.31 -3.22 -8.31
C SER A 113 -15.42 -3.97 -9.30
N GLU A 114 -14.40 -3.31 -9.87
CA GLU A 114 -13.48 -3.98 -10.78
C GLU A 114 -12.63 -5.02 -10.07
N THR A 115 -12.53 -6.18 -10.70
CA THR A 115 -11.66 -7.27 -10.26
C THR A 115 -10.19 -6.94 -10.56
N GLN A 116 -9.26 -7.63 -9.91
CA GLN A 116 -7.82 -7.48 -10.21
C GLN A 116 -7.50 -7.80 -11.68
N ASP A 117 -8.26 -8.71 -12.31
CA ASP A 117 -8.10 -9.03 -13.72
C ASP A 117 -8.52 -7.87 -14.64
N GLU A 118 -9.59 -7.17 -14.32
CA GLU A 118 -10.04 -5.98 -15.05
C GLU A 118 -9.05 -4.82 -14.89
N ILE A 119 -8.56 -4.62 -13.67
CA ILE A 119 -7.55 -3.58 -13.37
C ILE A 119 -6.25 -3.83 -14.15
N ARG A 120 -5.69 -5.04 -14.12
CA ARG A 120 -4.46 -5.34 -14.87
C ARG A 120 -4.64 -5.21 -16.39
N LYS A 121 -5.81 -5.58 -16.92
CA LYS A 121 -6.15 -5.37 -18.34
C LYS A 121 -6.25 -3.88 -18.70
N GLY A 122 -6.85 -3.08 -17.81
CA GLY A 122 -6.92 -1.62 -17.95
C GLY A 122 -5.54 -0.98 -17.97
N LEU A 123 -4.68 -1.34 -17.04
CA LEU A 123 -3.29 -0.88 -16.98
C LEU A 123 -2.49 -1.26 -18.24
N VAL A 124 -2.61 -2.51 -18.70
CA VAL A 124 -1.96 -2.97 -19.95
C VAL A 124 -2.43 -2.17 -21.14
N LYS A 125 -3.73 -1.89 -21.25
CA LYS A 125 -4.29 -1.06 -22.35
C LYS A 125 -3.64 0.33 -22.37
N VAL A 126 -3.55 0.99 -21.22
CA VAL A 126 -2.95 2.31 -21.11
C VAL A 126 -1.43 2.27 -21.35
N LEU A 127 -0.72 1.24 -20.85
CA LEU A 127 0.70 1.05 -21.13
C LEU A 127 0.98 0.83 -22.62
N LYS A 128 0.16 0.02 -23.33
CA LYS A 128 0.28 -0.17 -24.77
C LYS A 128 0.18 1.18 -25.51
N LEU A 129 -0.78 2.03 -25.15
CA LEU A 129 -0.91 3.37 -25.74
C LEU A 129 0.30 4.26 -25.47
N GLY A 130 0.80 4.26 -24.23
CA GLY A 130 1.99 5.06 -23.85
C GLY A 130 3.26 4.62 -24.56
N PHE A 131 3.47 3.32 -24.71
CA PHE A 131 4.67 2.78 -25.36
C PHE A 131 4.71 3.00 -26.87
N ILE A 132 3.55 3.09 -27.55
CA ILE A 132 3.50 3.33 -29.00
C ILE A 132 4.32 4.56 -29.39
N ARG A 133 4.29 5.63 -28.59
CA ARG A 133 5.03 6.87 -28.83
C ARG A 133 6.56 6.67 -28.93
N TYR A 134 7.10 5.72 -28.16
CA TYR A 134 8.52 5.38 -28.16
C TYR A 134 8.84 4.34 -29.23
N VAL A 135 8.02 3.30 -29.34
CA VAL A 135 8.22 2.19 -30.27
C VAL A 135 8.14 2.66 -31.74
N ALA A 136 7.23 3.61 -32.03
CA ALA A 136 7.12 4.22 -33.36
C ALA A 136 8.39 4.95 -33.85
N ARG A 137 9.36 5.16 -32.97
CA ARG A 137 10.66 5.77 -33.29
C ARG A 137 11.80 4.74 -33.39
N THR A 138 11.46 3.48 -33.40
CA THR A 138 12.38 2.35 -33.53
C THR A 138 11.96 1.48 -34.73
N PRO A 139 12.82 0.62 -35.26
CA PRO A 139 12.48 -0.30 -36.35
C PRO A 139 11.31 -1.24 -36.03
N VAL A 140 10.99 -1.44 -34.73
CA VAL A 140 9.81 -2.22 -34.31
C VAL A 140 8.51 -1.55 -34.70
N GLY A 141 8.51 -0.22 -34.84
CA GLY A 141 7.34 0.58 -35.18
C GLY A 141 6.68 0.16 -36.50
N ASP A 142 7.48 -0.26 -37.49
CA ASP A 142 7.00 -0.70 -38.80
C ASP A 142 6.10 -1.96 -38.72
N ASN A 143 6.18 -2.72 -37.62
CA ASN A 143 5.40 -3.93 -37.39
C ASN A 143 4.18 -3.70 -36.47
N ILE A 144 3.92 -2.45 -36.05
CA ILE A 144 2.78 -2.13 -35.20
C ILE A 144 1.59 -1.68 -36.07
N SER A 145 0.46 -2.35 -35.92
CA SER A 145 -0.83 -1.90 -36.44
C SER A 145 -1.72 -1.40 -35.31
N VAL A 146 -2.33 -0.22 -35.48
CA VAL A 146 -3.28 0.35 -34.52
C VAL A 146 -4.67 0.29 -35.15
N SER A 147 -5.60 -0.42 -34.52
CA SER A 147 -7.00 -0.48 -34.95
C SER A 147 -7.88 0.27 -33.95
N PHE A 148 -8.83 1.05 -34.44
CA PHE A 148 -9.84 1.71 -33.64
C PHE A 148 -11.16 0.94 -33.78
N ASN A 149 -11.64 0.36 -32.67
CA ASN A 149 -12.95 -0.25 -32.60
C ASN A 149 -13.92 0.80 -32.05
N GLU A 150 -14.87 1.25 -32.86
CA GLU A 150 -15.98 2.08 -32.37
C GLU A 150 -16.74 1.31 -31.29
N SER A 151 -16.52 1.65 -30.03
CA SER A 151 -17.47 1.29 -28.99
C SER A 151 -18.61 2.29 -29.00
N THR A 152 -19.84 1.80 -28.87
CA THR A 152 -21.02 2.64 -28.60
C THR A 152 -20.64 3.72 -27.57
N LYS A 153 -20.86 5.00 -27.92
CA LYS A 153 -20.61 6.15 -27.05
C LYS A 153 -21.18 5.83 -25.66
N PRO A 154 -20.40 5.84 -24.58
CA PRO A 154 -20.97 5.74 -23.26
C PRO A 154 -21.94 6.91 -23.12
N ALA A 155 -23.22 6.64 -22.89
CA ALA A 155 -24.13 7.67 -22.42
C ALA A 155 -23.48 8.33 -21.22
N ALA A 156 -23.39 9.65 -21.17
CA ALA A 156 -22.85 10.37 -20.04
C ALA A 156 -23.57 9.85 -18.79
N ALA A 157 -22.88 9.04 -18.02
CA ALA A 157 -23.45 8.42 -16.82
C ALA A 157 -23.70 9.54 -15.82
N VAL A 158 -25.00 9.86 -15.63
CA VAL A 158 -25.39 10.79 -14.58
C VAL A 158 -25.15 10.08 -13.25
N ASP A 159 -24.19 10.59 -12.45
CA ASP A 159 -23.97 10.09 -11.11
C ASP A 159 -25.18 10.39 -10.22
N LYS A 160 -26.05 9.38 -10.06
CA LYS A 160 -27.26 9.46 -9.22
C LYS A 160 -26.96 9.63 -7.73
N TRP A 161 -25.75 9.29 -7.30
CA TRP A 161 -25.31 9.34 -5.91
C TRP A 161 -24.60 10.65 -5.55
N ASN A 162 -24.36 11.53 -6.52
CA ASN A 162 -23.70 12.83 -6.34
C ASN A 162 -22.41 12.71 -5.50
N TYR A 163 -21.53 11.78 -5.93
CA TYR A 163 -20.24 11.45 -5.29
C TYR A 163 -20.31 10.83 -3.89
N TRP A 164 -21.50 10.44 -3.40
CA TRP A 164 -21.62 9.68 -2.17
C TRP A 164 -21.28 8.21 -2.39
N VAL A 165 -20.42 7.68 -1.51
CA VAL A 165 -20.03 6.27 -1.48
C VAL A 165 -20.21 5.72 -0.08
N PHE A 166 -20.85 4.55 0.01
CA PHE A 166 -21.09 3.83 1.25
C PHE A 166 -20.42 2.47 1.15
N SER A 167 -19.70 2.07 2.20
CA SER A 167 -19.06 0.76 2.26
C SER A 167 -19.36 0.12 3.61
N VAL A 168 -19.73 -1.15 3.58
CA VAL A 168 -19.89 -1.99 4.77
C VAL A 168 -18.97 -3.18 4.63
N SER A 169 -18.19 -3.46 5.65
CA SER A 169 -17.31 -4.62 5.67
C SER A 169 -17.38 -5.38 6.98
N GLY A 170 -17.13 -6.68 6.90
CA GLY A 170 -17.02 -7.56 8.05
C GLY A 170 -15.91 -8.57 7.83
N ASN A 171 -15.13 -8.84 8.87
CA ASN A 171 -14.06 -9.82 8.87
C ASN A 171 -14.13 -10.64 10.16
N GLY A 172 -13.97 -11.97 10.03
CA GLY A 172 -13.85 -12.88 11.15
C GLY A 172 -12.58 -13.72 11.02
N PHE A 173 -11.85 -13.88 12.11
CA PHE A 173 -10.68 -14.74 12.18
C PHE A 173 -10.83 -15.69 13.38
N LEU A 174 -10.51 -16.96 13.17
CA LEU A 174 -10.50 -17.99 14.20
C LEU A 174 -9.23 -18.82 14.07
N SER A 175 -8.50 -18.97 15.16
CA SER A 175 -7.35 -19.85 15.27
C SER A 175 -7.51 -20.69 16.53
N ALA A 176 -7.34 -22.00 16.44
CA ALA A 176 -7.49 -22.89 17.57
C ALA A 176 -6.35 -23.91 17.63
N GLN A 177 -5.83 -24.10 18.82
CA GLN A 177 -4.87 -25.14 19.21
C GLN A 177 -5.38 -25.82 20.47
N LYS A 178 -4.77 -26.92 20.88
CA LYS A 178 -5.17 -27.68 22.07
C LYS A 178 -5.28 -26.83 23.35
N SER A 179 -4.37 -25.87 23.51
CA SER A 179 -4.23 -25.05 24.73
C SER A 179 -4.63 -23.58 24.52
N THR A 180 -4.95 -23.17 23.29
CA THR A 180 -5.24 -21.77 22.99
C THR A 180 -6.25 -21.66 21.87
N THR A 181 -7.28 -20.87 22.08
CA THR A 181 -8.22 -20.46 21.04
C THR A 181 -8.22 -18.94 20.95
N PHE A 182 -8.10 -18.41 19.75
CA PHE A 182 -8.19 -16.98 19.46
C PHE A 182 -9.29 -16.73 18.44
N GLY A 183 -10.24 -15.86 18.77
CA GLY A 183 -11.30 -15.39 17.88
C GLY A 183 -11.28 -13.87 17.77
N SER A 184 -11.47 -13.37 16.56
CA SER A 184 -11.60 -11.93 16.29
C SER A 184 -12.76 -11.69 15.33
N LEU A 185 -13.61 -10.70 15.66
CA LEU A 185 -14.66 -10.20 14.80
C LEU A 185 -14.49 -8.70 14.63
N TYR A 186 -14.48 -8.25 13.39
CA TYR A 186 -14.37 -6.85 13.02
C TYR A 186 -15.48 -6.48 12.04
N GLY A 187 -16.17 -5.38 12.29
CA GLY A 187 -17.15 -4.81 11.38
C GLY A 187 -16.88 -3.32 11.19
N SER A 188 -17.07 -2.81 9.98
CA SER A 188 -16.97 -1.37 9.71
C SER A 188 -17.99 -0.88 8.71
N LEU A 189 -18.35 0.39 8.86
CA LEU A 189 -19.18 1.16 7.95
C LEU A 189 -18.41 2.42 7.60
N SER A 190 -18.31 2.78 6.32
CA SER A 190 -17.74 4.07 5.90
C SER A 190 -18.67 4.78 4.94
N ILE A 191 -18.63 6.11 5.02
CA ILE A 191 -19.40 7.03 4.20
C ILE A 191 -18.42 8.08 3.73
N GLN A 192 -18.32 8.31 2.42
CA GLN A 192 -17.46 9.35 1.88
C GLN A 192 -18.12 10.13 0.75
N ARG A 193 -17.72 11.38 0.64
CA ARG A 193 -18.02 12.25 -0.49
C ARG A 193 -16.81 13.10 -0.80
N ILE A 194 -16.21 12.88 -1.96
CA ILE A 194 -15.01 13.60 -2.37
C ILE A 194 -15.31 14.32 -3.68
N THR A 195 -15.16 15.62 -3.67
CA THR A 195 -15.27 16.50 -4.85
C THR A 195 -14.03 17.37 -4.92
N LYS A 196 -13.89 18.20 -5.96
CA LYS A 196 -12.75 19.12 -6.07
C LYS A 196 -12.63 20.10 -4.89
N ARG A 197 -13.74 20.44 -4.22
CA ARG A 197 -13.78 21.42 -3.13
C ARG A 197 -14.06 20.84 -1.76
N LEU A 198 -14.74 19.70 -1.69
CA LEU A 198 -15.18 19.08 -0.43
C LEU A 198 -14.62 17.68 -0.32
N LYS A 199 -13.98 17.38 0.79
CA LYS A 199 -13.65 16.05 1.25
C LYS A 199 -14.42 15.78 2.54
N PHE A 200 -15.37 14.87 2.47
CA PHE A 200 -16.08 14.35 3.63
C PHE A 200 -15.78 12.84 3.74
N PHE A 201 -15.36 12.42 4.90
CA PHE A 201 -15.14 11.03 5.23
C PHE A 201 -15.68 10.75 6.62
N SER A 202 -16.43 9.68 6.78
CA SER A 202 -16.95 9.24 8.07
C SER A 202 -16.90 7.74 8.15
N SER A 203 -16.43 7.19 9.25
CA SER A 203 -16.32 5.75 9.44
C SER A 203 -16.62 5.34 10.88
N GLY A 204 -17.31 4.21 11.01
CA GLY A 204 -17.54 3.54 12.27
C GLY A 204 -16.98 2.14 12.24
N TYR A 205 -16.57 1.63 13.39
CA TYR A 205 -16.09 0.27 13.55
C TYR A 205 -16.57 -0.36 14.86
N VAL A 206 -16.64 -1.67 14.86
CA VAL A 206 -16.77 -2.51 16.04
C VAL A 206 -15.73 -3.62 15.97
N ASN A 207 -15.06 -3.88 17.08
CA ASN A 207 -14.05 -4.92 17.18
C ASN A 207 -14.28 -5.72 18.47
N TYR A 208 -14.26 -7.04 18.34
CA TYR A 208 -14.37 -8.00 19.43
C TYR A 208 -13.26 -9.03 19.29
N ASN A 209 -12.41 -9.14 20.30
CA ASN A 209 -11.35 -10.14 20.36
C ASN A 209 -11.56 -11.00 21.62
N GLU A 210 -11.43 -12.30 21.46
CA GLU A 210 -11.52 -13.28 22.54
C GLU A 210 -10.34 -14.24 22.43
N SER A 211 -9.67 -14.47 23.55
CA SER A 211 -8.60 -15.45 23.67
C SER A 211 -8.88 -16.34 24.87
N ASP A 212 -8.94 -17.65 24.65
CA ASP A 212 -9.08 -18.66 25.67
C ASP A 212 -7.78 -19.45 25.80
N PHE A 213 -7.26 -19.55 27.03
CA PHE A 213 -6.03 -20.27 27.35
C PHE A 213 -6.34 -21.37 28.35
N THR A 214 -6.00 -22.62 28.01
CA THR A 214 -6.09 -23.76 28.91
C THR A 214 -4.70 -24.11 29.43
N ILE A 215 -4.45 -23.89 30.73
CA ILE A 215 -3.18 -24.14 31.38
C ILE A 215 -3.43 -25.13 32.51
N GLY A 216 -3.09 -26.40 32.31
CA GLY A 216 -3.49 -27.48 33.23
C GLY A 216 -5.01 -27.58 33.32
N ASP A 217 -5.57 -27.45 34.50
CA ASP A 217 -7.02 -27.50 34.76
C ASP A 217 -7.66 -26.10 34.79
N GLN A 218 -6.90 -25.05 34.50
CA GLN A 218 -7.40 -23.67 34.50
C GLN A 218 -7.70 -23.21 33.07
N ASN A 219 -8.87 -22.60 32.90
CA ASN A 219 -9.24 -21.90 31.67
C ASN A 219 -9.26 -20.39 31.95
N ILE A 220 -8.40 -19.66 31.24
CA ILE A 220 -8.24 -18.20 31.38
C ILE A 220 -8.79 -17.55 30.10
N LYS A 221 -9.85 -16.76 30.27
CA LYS A 221 -10.51 -16.05 29.16
C LYS A 221 -10.13 -14.58 29.17
N SER A 222 -9.72 -14.08 28.01
CA SER A 222 -9.44 -12.66 27.77
C SER A 222 -10.39 -12.13 26.71
N ILE A 223 -11.11 -11.05 27.04
CA ILE A 223 -12.01 -10.38 26.11
C ILE A 223 -11.61 -8.90 25.99
N SER A 224 -11.37 -8.44 24.76
CA SER A 224 -11.16 -7.04 24.43
C SER A 224 -12.22 -6.56 23.45
N ARG A 225 -12.82 -5.41 23.76
CA ARG A 225 -13.87 -4.79 22.94
C ARG A 225 -13.49 -3.34 22.66
N SER A 226 -13.64 -2.94 21.40
CA SER A 226 -13.55 -1.54 21.02
C SER A 226 -14.58 -1.21 19.95
N LYS A 227 -15.06 0.01 19.98
CA LYS A 227 -15.96 0.56 18.97
C LYS A 227 -15.69 2.05 18.84
N GLY A 228 -15.94 2.58 17.69
CA GLY A 228 -15.76 4.00 17.46
C GLY A 228 -16.45 4.48 16.20
N TRP A 229 -16.59 5.78 16.14
CA TRP A 229 -17.04 6.52 14.97
C TRP A 229 -16.19 7.77 14.83
N SER A 230 -15.76 8.08 13.62
CA SER A 230 -15.03 9.30 13.34
C SER A 230 -15.54 9.95 12.06
N ALA A 231 -15.44 11.26 11.99
CA ALA A 231 -15.73 12.00 10.76
C ALA A 231 -14.72 13.12 10.56
N LEU A 232 -14.43 13.39 9.29
CA LEU A 232 -13.63 14.49 8.77
C LEU A 232 -14.45 15.23 7.72
N ALA A 233 -14.51 16.54 7.83
CA ALA A 233 -14.98 17.41 6.76
C ALA A 233 -13.92 18.47 6.47
N ALA A 234 -13.49 18.60 5.22
CA ALA A 234 -12.51 19.60 4.79
C ALA A 234 -12.98 20.29 3.50
N VAL A 235 -12.78 21.58 3.44
CA VAL A 235 -13.09 22.41 2.27
C VAL A 235 -11.81 23.06 1.78
N SER A 236 -11.52 22.91 0.51
CA SER A 236 -10.41 23.58 -0.18
C SER A 236 -10.70 25.07 -0.35
N ILE A 237 -9.80 25.91 0.11
CA ILE A 237 -9.83 27.37 -0.11
C ILE A 237 -9.17 27.69 -1.45
N ASP A 238 -7.95 27.17 -1.67
CA ASP A 238 -7.17 27.29 -2.89
C ASP A 238 -6.33 26.02 -3.12
N ASP A 239 -5.30 26.11 -3.93
CA ASP A 239 -4.42 24.97 -4.28
C ASP A 239 -3.45 24.58 -3.13
N HIS A 240 -3.37 25.37 -2.07
CA HIS A 240 -2.47 25.16 -0.92
C HIS A 240 -3.20 25.09 0.41
N TRP A 241 -4.31 25.82 0.59
CA TRP A 241 -5.00 25.93 1.84
C TRP A 241 -6.30 25.16 1.89
N SER A 242 -6.53 24.50 3.00
CA SER A 242 -7.80 23.87 3.35
C SER A 242 -8.17 24.15 4.79
N VAL A 243 -9.46 24.24 5.07
CA VAL A 243 -10.03 24.33 6.42
C VAL A 243 -11.03 23.20 6.61
N GLY A 244 -11.15 22.76 7.85
CA GLY A 244 -12.06 21.65 8.13
C GLY A 244 -12.15 21.34 9.61
N GLY A 245 -12.56 20.12 9.90
CA GLY A 245 -12.64 19.64 11.27
C GLY A 245 -12.75 18.13 11.35
N PHE A 246 -12.38 17.64 12.50
CA PHE A 246 -12.46 16.23 12.86
C PHE A 246 -13.38 16.06 14.06
N THR A 247 -14.12 14.99 14.09
CA THR A 247 -14.89 14.56 15.28
C THR A 247 -14.76 13.07 15.46
N SER A 248 -14.77 12.63 16.71
CA SER A 248 -14.69 11.21 17.02
C SER A 248 -15.49 10.86 18.27
N VAL A 249 -15.98 9.63 18.32
CA VAL A 249 -16.47 8.98 19.52
C VAL A 249 -15.89 7.57 19.57
N SER A 250 -15.37 7.18 20.72
CA SER A 250 -14.82 5.84 20.87
C SER A 250 -15.02 5.27 22.28
N SER A 251 -14.89 3.94 22.37
CA SER A 251 -14.90 3.18 23.61
C SER A 251 -13.93 2.01 23.47
N SER A 252 -13.17 1.71 24.53
CA SER A 252 -12.21 0.61 24.54
C SER A 252 -12.01 0.09 25.95
N THR A 253 -12.14 -1.23 26.12
CA THR A 253 -11.84 -1.88 27.39
C THR A 253 -10.35 -1.89 27.68
N TYR A 254 -9.51 -1.98 26.63
CA TYR A 254 -8.04 -2.01 26.78
C TYR A 254 -7.49 -0.68 27.31
N SER A 255 -7.95 0.44 26.80
CA SER A 255 -7.49 1.79 27.19
C SER A 255 -8.33 2.41 28.32
N ASN A 256 -9.05 1.61 29.11
CA ASN A 256 -9.89 2.10 30.22
C ASN A 256 -10.91 3.16 29.81
N THR A 257 -11.29 3.24 28.55
CA THR A 257 -12.16 4.29 28.02
C THR A 257 -13.59 3.77 27.87
N LYS A 258 -14.53 4.29 28.70
CA LYS A 258 -15.96 4.03 28.56
C LYS A 258 -16.55 4.79 27.40
N ILE A 259 -16.20 6.07 27.28
CA ILE A 259 -16.51 6.93 26.16
C ILE A 259 -15.44 8.01 26.03
N ALA A 260 -14.96 8.26 24.83
CA ALA A 260 -14.15 9.42 24.47
C ALA A 260 -14.85 10.17 23.34
N LEU A 261 -14.98 11.47 23.46
CA LEU A 261 -15.52 12.37 22.44
C LEU A 261 -14.46 13.39 22.08
N GLY A 262 -14.20 13.58 20.79
CA GLY A 262 -13.24 14.57 20.31
C GLY A 262 -13.86 15.48 19.24
N LEU A 263 -13.54 16.77 19.29
CA LEU A 263 -13.93 17.75 18.29
C LEU A 263 -12.77 18.70 18.01
N TYR A 264 -12.33 18.78 16.76
CA TYR A 264 -11.12 19.49 16.35
C TYR A 264 -11.36 20.27 15.06
N PRO A 265 -11.66 21.56 15.09
CA PRO A 265 -11.43 22.45 13.96
C PRO A 265 -9.95 22.39 13.55
N ALA A 266 -9.71 22.51 12.25
CA ALA A 266 -8.40 22.31 11.67
C ALA A 266 -8.15 23.22 10.48
N ILE A 267 -6.88 23.58 10.30
CA ILE A 267 -6.36 24.26 9.12
C ILE A 267 -5.17 23.49 8.57
N GLU A 268 -5.10 23.38 7.25
CA GLU A 268 -4.05 22.67 6.54
C GLU A 268 -3.41 23.58 5.50
N TYR A 269 -2.09 23.53 5.43
CA TYR A 269 -1.29 24.16 4.39
C TYR A 269 -0.43 23.12 3.68
N ASP A 270 -0.56 23.02 2.37
CA ASP A 270 0.27 22.19 1.52
C ASP A 270 1.31 23.07 0.81
N VAL A 271 2.60 22.80 1.02
CA VAL A 271 3.69 23.58 0.44
C VAL A 271 3.73 23.42 -1.08
N PHE A 272 3.38 22.22 -1.57
CA PHE A 272 3.20 21.94 -3.00
C PHE A 272 1.71 21.99 -3.35
N PRO A 273 1.36 22.45 -4.57
CA PRO A 273 -0.04 22.47 -4.98
C PRO A 273 -0.67 21.05 -4.94
N TYR A 274 -1.93 20.94 -4.59
CA TYR A 274 -2.66 19.65 -4.53
C TYR A 274 -2.61 18.85 -5.83
N SER A 275 -2.44 19.51 -6.98
CA SER A 275 -2.27 18.86 -8.29
C SER A 275 -1.02 17.99 -8.39
N GLU A 276 -0.01 18.23 -7.55
CA GLU A 276 1.24 17.47 -7.52
C GLU A 276 1.29 16.42 -6.41
N SER A 277 0.23 16.28 -5.60
CA SER A 277 0.17 15.43 -4.40
C SER A 277 0.47 13.95 -4.64
N THR A 278 0.27 13.44 -5.86
CA THR A 278 0.62 12.05 -6.21
C THR A 278 2.14 11.82 -6.29
N ARG A 279 2.93 12.88 -6.46
CA ARG A 279 4.38 12.80 -6.60
C ARG A 279 5.16 13.49 -5.49
N LYS A 280 4.63 14.59 -4.97
CA LYS A 280 5.22 15.34 -3.87
C LYS A 280 4.13 16.07 -3.09
N GLN A 281 4.18 15.91 -1.79
CA GLN A 281 3.32 16.62 -0.84
C GLN A 281 4.14 16.95 0.40
N LEU A 282 4.04 18.17 0.89
CA LEU A 282 4.53 18.58 2.20
C LEU A 282 3.39 19.33 2.90
N ARG A 283 2.71 18.61 3.76
CA ARG A 283 1.49 19.05 4.44
C ARG A 283 1.79 19.46 5.88
N ILE A 284 1.29 20.60 6.27
CA ILE A 284 1.30 21.10 7.63
C ILE A 284 -0.16 21.23 8.08
N LEU A 285 -0.56 20.42 9.06
CA LEU A 285 -1.92 20.38 9.59
C LEU A 285 -1.90 20.77 11.06
N TYR A 286 -2.65 21.81 11.41
CA TYR A 286 -2.86 22.24 12.79
C TYR A 286 -4.31 21.99 13.20
N LYS A 287 -4.48 21.32 14.35
CA LYS A 287 -5.76 21.02 14.96
C LYS A 287 -5.81 21.65 16.36
N LEU A 288 -6.93 22.27 16.68
CA LEU A 288 -7.23 22.79 18.00
C LEU A 288 -8.57 22.20 18.43
N GLY A 289 -8.67 21.65 19.63
CA GLY A 289 -9.92 21.01 20.01
C GLY A 289 -10.00 20.62 21.47
N ASP A 290 -10.97 19.79 21.74
CA ASP A 290 -11.27 19.31 23.08
C ASP A 290 -11.60 17.81 23.04
N ASP A 291 -11.07 17.08 24.02
CA ASP A 291 -11.39 15.69 24.30
C ASP A 291 -12.16 15.59 25.60
N TYR A 292 -13.36 15.02 25.55
CA TYR A 292 -14.07 14.57 26.74
C TYR A 292 -13.86 13.06 26.93
N TYR A 293 -13.37 12.68 28.11
CA TYR A 293 -13.21 11.29 28.52
C TYR A 293 -14.14 10.93 29.67
N SER A 294 -14.75 9.74 29.58
CA SER A 294 -15.33 9.01 30.72
C SER A 294 -14.66 7.65 30.78
N TYR A 295 -14.20 7.25 31.95
CA TYR A 295 -13.40 6.05 32.15
C TYR A 295 -14.23 4.89 32.68
N ASN A 296 -13.78 3.63 32.43
CA ASN A 296 -14.42 2.44 33.00
C ASN A 296 -14.06 2.27 34.48
N GLU A 297 -12.79 2.57 34.83
CA GLU A 297 -12.24 2.51 36.18
C GLU A 297 -11.61 3.86 36.52
N GLU A 298 -11.48 4.20 37.80
CA GLU A 298 -10.77 5.40 38.26
C GLU A 298 -9.34 5.40 37.74
N THR A 299 -8.88 6.56 37.22
CA THR A 299 -7.53 6.69 36.68
C THR A 299 -6.51 6.96 37.79
N ILE A 300 -5.21 6.77 37.46
CA ILE A 300 -4.07 7.11 38.35
C ILE A 300 -4.05 8.58 38.78
N PHE A 301 -4.85 9.44 38.11
CA PHE A 301 -5.04 10.86 38.44
C PHE A 301 -6.30 11.11 39.24
N ASN A 302 -6.95 10.06 39.80
CA ASN A 302 -8.21 10.10 40.54
C ASN A 302 -9.37 10.72 39.74
N LYS A 303 -9.48 10.34 38.47
CA LYS A 303 -10.52 10.82 37.56
C LYS A 303 -11.41 9.69 37.08
N PHE A 304 -12.72 9.93 37.00
CA PHE A 304 -13.71 9.10 36.31
C PHE A 304 -14.16 9.73 34.99
N SER A 305 -13.97 11.04 34.87
CA SER A 305 -14.20 11.80 33.63
C SER A 305 -13.44 13.10 33.67
N GLU A 306 -13.11 13.61 32.50
CA GLU A 306 -12.44 14.91 32.36
C GLU A 306 -12.62 15.50 30.95
N ASN A 307 -12.43 16.81 30.89
CA ASN A 307 -12.41 17.60 29.66
C ASN A 307 -10.99 18.08 29.44
N LEU A 308 -10.47 17.91 28.26
CA LEU A 308 -9.05 18.04 27.95
C LEU A 308 -8.83 18.87 26.68
N PRO A 309 -8.91 20.21 26.76
CA PRO A 309 -8.53 21.07 25.64
C PRO A 309 -7.10 20.75 25.17
N LYS A 310 -6.94 20.58 23.86
CA LYS A 310 -5.74 20.03 23.25
C LYS A 310 -5.42 20.72 21.93
N GLN A 311 -4.14 20.79 21.60
CA GLN A 311 -3.67 21.12 20.26
C GLN A 311 -2.82 20.02 19.68
N ASP A 312 -2.75 20.01 18.36
CA ASP A 312 -2.01 19.01 17.58
C ASP A 312 -1.46 19.66 16.31
N LEU A 313 -0.16 19.49 16.08
CA LEU A 313 0.54 19.91 14.87
C LEU A 313 1.14 18.69 14.19
N SER A 314 0.78 18.47 12.93
CA SER A 314 1.31 17.39 12.10
C SER A 314 2.00 17.96 10.88
N ILE A 315 3.21 17.46 10.60
CA ILE A 315 3.98 17.77 9.39
C ILE A 315 4.21 16.44 8.67
N ALA A 316 3.75 16.32 7.43
CA ALA A 316 3.89 15.10 6.64
C ALA A 316 4.51 15.41 5.28
N LEU A 317 5.58 14.69 4.95
CA LEU A 317 6.28 14.75 3.67
C LEU A 317 6.10 13.42 2.95
N ASP A 318 5.50 13.47 1.75
CA ASP A 318 5.36 12.34 0.85
C ASP A 318 6.01 12.68 -0.49
N LEU A 319 7.00 11.87 -0.90
CA LEU A 319 7.71 12.00 -2.18
C LEU A 319 7.70 10.65 -2.89
N THR A 320 7.27 10.65 -4.15
CA THR A 320 7.40 9.50 -5.05
C THR A 320 8.15 9.95 -6.30
N GLN A 321 9.41 9.54 -6.40
CA GLN A 321 10.33 10.02 -7.41
C GLN A 321 11.02 8.85 -8.10
N PRO A 322 11.64 9.05 -9.27
CA PRO A 322 12.37 7.99 -9.98
C PRO A 322 13.47 7.31 -9.15
N TRP A 323 14.04 8.01 -8.17
CA TRP A 323 15.07 7.45 -7.28
C TRP A 323 14.50 6.70 -6.07
N GLY A 324 13.17 6.73 -5.87
CA GLY A 324 12.52 6.03 -4.76
C GLY A 324 11.37 6.81 -4.15
N SER A 325 10.92 6.36 -2.98
CA SER A 325 9.84 6.97 -2.22
C SER A 325 10.29 7.32 -0.81
N VAL A 326 9.77 8.43 -0.29
CA VAL A 326 9.93 8.92 1.08
C VAL A 326 8.57 9.24 1.61
N SER A 327 8.18 8.65 2.74
CA SER A 327 7.03 9.08 3.54
C SER A 327 7.52 9.31 4.97
N LEU A 328 7.38 10.52 5.45
CA LEU A 328 7.82 10.96 6.77
C LEU A 328 6.70 11.76 7.40
N SER A 329 6.31 11.45 8.63
CA SER A 329 5.37 12.26 9.40
C SER A 329 5.89 12.49 10.80
N LEU A 330 5.76 13.73 11.24
CA LEU A 330 6.02 14.19 12.62
C LEU A 330 4.74 14.79 13.15
N GLU A 331 4.22 14.25 14.25
CA GLU A 331 3.04 14.76 14.93
C GLU A 331 3.42 15.10 16.37
N GLY A 332 3.04 16.29 16.82
CA GLY A 332 3.21 16.76 18.18
C GLY A 332 1.88 17.24 18.75
N SER A 333 1.51 16.76 19.94
CA SER A 333 0.28 17.17 20.63
C SER A 333 0.52 17.42 22.10
N ASN A 334 -0.27 18.31 22.70
CA ASN A 334 -0.27 18.56 24.13
C ASN A 334 -1.61 19.09 24.62
N TYR A 335 -1.86 18.92 25.91
CA TYR A 335 -3.01 19.49 26.59
C TYR A 335 -2.69 20.87 27.14
N PHE A 336 -3.67 21.79 27.09
CA PHE A 336 -3.47 23.17 27.53
C PHE A 336 -3.39 23.35 29.05
N TYR A 337 -3.98 22.42 29.82
CA TYR A 337 -3.92 22.51 31.28
C TYR A 337 -2.54 22.14 31.86
N ASP A 338 -1.76 21.34 31.12
CA ASP A 338 -0.41 20.89 31.49
C ASP A 338 0.38 20.50 30.25
N PHE A 339 1.28 21.36 29.79
CA PHE A 339 2.11 21.11 28.61
C PHE A 339 3.09 19.93 28.76
N SER A 340 3.33 19.46 30.01
CA SER A 340 4.10 18.21 30.22
C SER A 340 3.34 16.99 29.77
N LYS A 341 2.02 17.06 29.66
CA LYS A 341 1.16 16.04 29.10
C LYS A 341 1.12 16.16 27.59
N ASN A 342 2.13 15.59 26.97
CA ASN A 342 2.37 15.71 25.53
C ASN A 342 2.69 14.37 24.90
N ARG A 343 2.57 14.35 23.57
CA ARG A 343 2.97 13.20 22.74
C ARG A 343 3.67 13.72 21.50
N VAL A 344 4.75 13.06 21.13
CA VAL A 344 5.43 13.25 19.84
C VAL A 344 5.51 11.92 19.14
N ILE A 345 5.10 11.87 17.88
CA ILE A 345 5.15 10.67 17.05
C ILE A 345 5.93 10.99 15.79
N LEU A 346 6.94 10.17 15.50
CA LEU A 346 7.67 10.17 14.24
C LEU A 346 7.39 8.86 13.54
N SER A 347 6.92 8.92 12.28
CA SER A 347 6.77 7.73 11.44
C SER A 347 7.56 7.93 10.15
N THR A 348 8.21 6.88 9.66
CA THR A 348 9.03 6.93 8.46
C THR A 348 8.92 5.66 7.64
N GLN A 349 8.82 5.83 6.34
CA GLN A 349 8.93 4.78 5.34
C GLN A 349 9.75 5.30 4.17
N LEU A 350 10.92 4.72 3.97
CA LEU A 350 11.84 5.08 2.90
C LEU A 350 12.12 3.87 2.03
N SER A 351 12.12 4.07 0.72
CA SER A 351 12.63 3.10 -0.25
C SER A 351 13.48 3.84 -1.26
N LEU A 352 14.81 3.77 -1.11
CA LEU A 352 15.76 4.57 -1.86
C LEU A 352 16.64 3.70 -2.76
N ARG A 353 16.72 4.02 -4.02
CA ARG A 353 17.66 3.43 -4.97
C ARG A 353 18.99 4.18 -4.91
N LEU A 354 19.95 3.67 -4.15
CA LEU A 354 21.23 4.32 -3.89
C LEU A 354 22.11 4.31 -5.14
N PHE A 355 22.24 3.15 -5.78
CA PHE A 355 22.90 2.95 -7.05
C PHE A 355 22.32 1.73 -7.79
N GLU A 356 22.85 1.40 -8.95
CA GLU A 356 22.37 0.29 -9.77
C GLU A 356 22.28 -1.01 -8.99
N GLY A 357 21.07 -1.55 -8.93
CA GLY A 357 20.78 -2.78 -8.21
C GLY A 357 20.72 -2.67 -6.69
N LEU A 358 21.16 -1.56 -6.04
CA LEU A 358 21.13 -1.39 -4.59
C LEU A 358 19.96 -0.52 -4.14
N THR A 359 19.10 -1.11 -3.32
CA THR A 359 17.96 -0.43 -2.69
C THR A 359 18.09 -0.48 -1.17
N LEU A 360 17.89 0.67 -0.54
CA LEU A 360 17.74 0.82 0.92
C LEU A 360 16.25 0.95 1.26
N ASN A 361 15.76 0.12 2.17
CA ASN A 361 14.44 0.21 2.75
C ASN A 361 14.55 0.49 4.25
N LEU A 362 13.87 1.52 4.71
CA LEU A 362 13.73 1.85 6.12
C LEU A 362 12.26 2.01 6.43
N PHE A 363 11.80 1.30 7.43
CA PHE A 363 10.45 1.43 7.97
C PHE A 363 10.52 1.51 9.48
N GLY A 364 9.85 2.48 10.08
CA GLY A 364 9.89 2.62 11.53
C GLY A 364 8.93 3.67 12.07
N SER A 365 8.69 3.56 13.36
CA SER A 365 7.94 4.56 14.11
C SER A 365 8.54 4.69 15.51
N GLY A 366 8.56 5.91 16.02
CA GLY A 366 8.94 6.22 17.38
C GLY A 366 7.94 7.20 18.00
N SER A 367 7.61 7.01 19.26
CA SER A 367 6.77 7.93 20.01
C SER A 367 7.32 8.18 21.41
N MET A 368 7.28 9.45 21.82
CA MET A 368 7.45 9.87 23.21
C MET A 368 6.05 10.11 23.78
N ILE A 369 5.74 9.54 24.93
CA ILE A 369 4.39 9.42 25.46
C ILE A 369 4.37 9.92 26.91
N HIS A 370 3.78 11.08 27.13
CA HIS A 370 3.62 11.65 28.48
C HIS A 370 2.13 11.95 28.77
N ASP A 371 1.23 11.50 27.90
CA ASP A 371 -0.19 11.82 27.91
C ASP A 371 -1.10 10.60 28.16
N GLN A 372 -0.61 9.56 28.84
CA GLN A 372 -1.40 8.39 29.24
C GLN A 372 -2.26 8.74 30.46
N LEU A 373 -3.38 9.43 30.24
CA LEU A 373 -4.29 9.90 31.30
C LEU A 373 -5.30 8.84 31.72
N SER A 374 -5.56 7.84 30.87
CA SER A 374 -6.57 6.80 31.06
C SER A 374 -6.14 5.59 31.89
N LEU A 375 -4.89 5.55 32.33
CA LEU A 375 -4.36 4.39 33.08
C LEU A 375 -5.15 4.16 34.38
N PRO A 376 -5.66 2.92 34.63
CA PRO A 376 -6.45 2.64 35.81
C PRO A 376 -5.62 2.68 37.11
N LEU A 377 -6.17 3.25 38.17
CA LEU A 377 -5.53 3.41 39.49
C LEU A 377 -5.16 2.04 40.11
N ALA A 378 -6.02 1.04 39.94
CA ALA A 378 -5.79 -0.32 40.47
C ALA A 378 -4.61 -1.04 39.77
N GLY A 379 -4.06 -0.45 38.70
CA GLY A 379 -3.01 -1.09 37.90
C GLY A 379 -3.52 -2.31 37.13
N ALA A 380 -2.57 -3.15 36.69
CA ALA A 380 -2.89 -4.41 36.00
C ALA A 380 -2.29 -5.60 36.76
N THR A 381 -3.06 -6.66 36.90
CA THR A 381 -2.57 -7.93 37.48
C THR A 381 -1.58 -8.60 36.50
N PRO A 382 -0.70 -9.50 36.96
CA PRO A 382 0.22 -10.24 36.07
C PRO A 382 -0.51 -10.93 34.90
N ASN A 383 -1.67 -11.51 35.15
CA ASN A 383 -2.48 -12.15 34.10
C ASN A 383 -3.01 -11.13 33.09
N GLN A 384 -3.49 -9.96 33.54
CA GLN A 384 -3.96 -8.89 32.65
C GLN A 384 -2.83 -8.31 31.79
N ILE A 385 -1.60 -8.27 32.35
CA ILE A 385 -0.39 -7.85 31.60
C ILE A 385 -0.05 -8.88 30.52
N LEU A 386 0.07 -10.15 30.87
CA LEU A 386 0.40 -11.24 29.95
C LEU A 386 -0.65 -11.37 28.83
N LEU A 387 -1.92 -11.19 29.15
CA LEU A 387 -3.02 -11.28 28.21
C LEU A 387 -3.32 -9.96 27.48
N GLN A 388 -2.53 -8.92 27.70
CA GLN A 388 -2.70 -7.59 27.11
C GLN A 388 -4.14 -7.04 27.27
N GLN A 389 -4.76 -7.25 28.43
CA GLN A 389 -6.12 -6.80 28.72
C GLN A 389 -6.19 -5.33 29.11
N LYS A 390 -5.11 -4.77 29.65
CA LYS A 390 -5.01 -3.37 30.08
C LYS A 390 -3.75 -2.71 29.51
N GLU A 391 -3.86 -1.44 29.21
CA GLU A 391 -2.75 -0.60 28.80
C GLU A 391 -1.77 -0.41 29.97
N LEU A 392 -0.47 -0.50 29.67
CA LEU A 392 0.59 -0.30 30.64
C LEU A 392 1.21 1.10 30.48
N ALA A 393 1.67 1.66 31.60
CA ALA A 393 2.43 2.89 31.59
C ALA A 393 3.71 2.73 30.74
N THR A 394 3.91 3.63 29.80
CA THR A 394 5.12 3.72 28.99
C THR A 394 5.46 5.17 28.68
N GLN A 395 6.74 5.49 28.64
CA GLN A 395 7.20 6.84 28.28
C GLN A 395 7.62 6.93 26.82
N TYR A 396 7.90 5.79 26.20
CA TYR A 396 8.25 5.73 24.79
C TYR A 396 7.89 4.38 24.17
N ARG A 397 7.73 4.39 22.87
CA ARG A 397 7.61 3.18 22.04
C ARG A 397 8.34 3.43 20.74
N TYR A 398 9.12 2.47 20.27
CA TYR A 398 9.70 2.55 18.93
C TYR A 398 9.83 1.16 18.32
N PHE A 399 9.83 1.11 17.01
CA PHE A 399 10.30 -0.01 16.23
C PHE A 399 10.97 0.52 14.96
N VAL A 400 11.99 -0.18 14.48
CA VAL A 400 12.74 0.17 13.27
C VAL A 400 13.08 -1.12 12.54
N SER A 401 12.84 -1.12 11.23
CA SER A 401 13.25 -2.17 10.29
C SER A 401 14.12 -1.55 9.21
N LEU A 402 15.33 -2.04 9.04
CA LEU A 402 16.30 -1.60 8.03
C LEU A 402 16.62 -2.77 7.12
N GLY A 403 16.44 -2.59 5.82
CA GLY A 403 16.75 -3.58 4.80
C GLY A 403 17.63 -3.00 3.70
N LEU A 404 18.61 -3.78 3.27
CA LEU A 404 19.39 -3.52 2.07
C LEU A 404 19.18 -4.67 1.10
N SER A 405 18.87 -4.36 -0.15
CA SER A 405 18.73 -5.33 -1.22
C SER A 405 19.67 -4.97 -2.36
N TYR A 406 20.55 -5.91 -2.73
CA TYR A 406 21.44 -5.75 -3.87
C TYR A 406 21.17 -6.83 -4.90
N THR A 407 20.74 -6.41 -6.09
CA THR A 407 20.39 -7.29 -7.21
C THR A 407 21.34 -7.04 -8.38
N PHE A 408 22.06 -8.08 -8.81
CA PHE A 408 23.03 -8.03 -9.89
C PHE A 408 22.84 -9.19 -10.89
N GLY A 409 23.54 -9.17 -12.03
CA GLY A 409 23.44 -10.20 -13.09
C GLY A 409 22.65 -9.71 -14.31
N SER A 410 21.86 -10.57 -14.97
CA SER A 410 21.12 -10.20 -16.18
C SER A 410 20.24 -8.98 -15.99
N ILE A 411 20.31 -8.02 -16.91
CA ILE A 411 19.48 -6.80 -16.90
C ILE A 411 18.10 -7.03 -17.52
N TYR A 412 17.98 -8.00 -18.43
CA TYR A 412 16.72 -8.28 -19.15
C TYR A 412 15.78 -9.13 -18.32
N ASN A 413 14.51 -8.81 -18.37
CA ASN A 413 13.43 -9.39 -17.57
C ASN A 413 12.18 -9.69 -18.43
N ASN A 414 12.38 -10.09 -19.68
CA ASN A 414 11.29 -10.34 -20.63
C ASN A 414 10.66 -11.73 -20.47
N ILE A 415 11.38 -12.69 -19.85
CA ILE A 415 10.95 -14.08 -19.79
C ILE A 415 10.10 -14.31 -18.56
N VAL A 416 8.87 -14.80 -18.77
CA VAL A 416 7.96 -15.24 -17.71
C VAL A 416 7.90 -16.76 -17.73
N ASN A 417 8.19 -17.39 -16.60
CA ASN A 417 8.10 -18.85 -16.44
C ASN A 417 7.37 -19.20 -15.13
N PRO A 418 6.05 -19.45 -15.17
CA PRO A 418 5.25 -19.78 -13.99
C PRO A 418 5.34 -21.24 -13.54
N ARG A 419 6.24 -22.05 -14.13
CA ARG A 419 6.38 -23.47 -13.76
C ARG A 419 6.79 -23.58 -12.29
N PHE A 420 6.22 -24.55 -11.58
CA PHE A 420 6.36 -24.75 -10.14
C PHE A 420 5.87 -23.56 -9.28
N GLY A 421 4.99 -22.71 -9.85
CA GLY A 421 4.45 -21.52 -9.21
C GLY A 421 5.35 -20.28 -9.34
N SER A 422 4.76 -19.09 -9.23
CA SER A 422 5.51 -17.84 -9.15
C SER A 422 6.05 -17.64 -7.73
N GLN A 423 7.31 -17.26 -7.56
CA GLN A 423 7.90 -16.97 -6.25
C GLN A 423 7.26 -15.76 -5.52
N GLY A 424 6.27 -15.11 -6.12
CA GLY A 424 5.64 -13.89 -5.60
C GLY A 424 4.17 -14.01 -5.18
N GLY A 425 3.51 -15.18 -5.25
CA GLY A 425 2.06 -15.25 -5.04
C GLY A 425 1.49 -16.52 -4.45
N GLY A 426 2.30 -17.48 -4.04
CA GLY A 426 1.84 -18.73 -3.41
C GLY A 426 1.99 -18.67 -1.90
N TYR A 427 0.90 -18.82 -1.16
CA TYR A 427 0.98 -19.14 0.27
C TYR A 427 1.56 -20.56 0.40
N THR A 428 2.84 -20.66 0.72
CA THR A 428 3.40 -21.94 1.17
C THR A 428 2.94 -22.14 2.61
N ILE A 429 1.95 -22.98 2.82
CA ILE A 429 1.60 -23.44 4.18
C ILE A 429 2.73 -24.40 4.58
N ILE A 430 3.64 -23.92 5.41
CA ILE A 430 4.63 -24.76 6.10
C ILE A 430 3.91 -25.36 7.30
N TYR A 431 3.73 -26.69 7.29
CA TYR A 431 3.22 -27.46 8.43
C TYR A 431 4.26 -27.61 9.52
#